data_fe3bc440596c987028c568d065193530
#
_entry.id   fe3bc440596c987028c568d065193530
#
_cell.length_a   1.000
_cell.length_b   1.000
_cell.length_c   1.000
_cell.angle_alpha   90.00
_cell.angle_beta   90.00
_cell.angle_gamma   90.00
#
_symmetry.space_group_name_H-M   'P 1'
#
loop_
_entity.id
_entity.type
_entity.pdbx_description
1 polymer ?
#
loop_
_entity_poly.entity_id
_entity_poly.type
_entity_poly.pdbx_seq_one_letter_code
_entity_poly.pdbx_strand_id
1 'polypeptide(L)'
;HIGDRRQRQMCIRDSYERDPRGTAKKAEAYLKKTGIGDKSYFGPEPEFFVFDDVRFKNDMNDTSFAIDSSEGPYNTGKKYENGNLGHRPGIKGGYFPVPPVDSAQDMRGEYLKALKDMGVKVEKHHHEVAPSQHELGMYFGTLTNQADNVQLYKYAVQMVTHSFGKTATFMPKPVKGDNGSGMHCHQSIWKGNTPLFMGKEYAGLSKEALYY
;
A
#
# COMPACT_ATOMS: atom_id res chain seq x y z
N HIS A 1 33.73 14.17 6.66
CA HIS A 1 33.96 12.72 6.91
C HIS A 1 32.72 11.93 7.31
N ILE A 2 31.67 12.57 7.89
CA ILE A 2 30.39 11.88 8.19
C ILE A 2 29.58 11.66 6.92
N GLY A 3 29.63 12.57 5.95
CA GLY A 3 28.99 12.45 4.64
C GLY A 3 29.55 11.28 3.83
N ASP A 4 30.86 11.07 3.88
CA ASP A 4 31.53 9.98 3.16
C ASP A 4 31.16 8.59 3.71
N ARG A 5 30.94 8.45 5.02
CA ARG A 5 30.45 7.20 5.61
C ARG A 5 29.00 6.88 5.24
N ARG A 6 28.11 7.88 5.18
CA ARG A 6 26.73 7.69 4.71
C ARG A 6 26.66 7.33 3.23
N GLN A 7 27.47 7.99 2.41
CA GLN A 7 27.56 7.70 0.98
C GLN A 7 28.15 6.32 0.73
N ARG A 8 29.10 5.88 1.56
CA ARG A 8 29.60 4.49 1.53
C ARG A 8 28.54 3.47 1.93
N GLN A 9 27.67 3.78 2.89
CA GLN A 9 26.53 2.91 3.22
C GLN A 9 25.47 2.83 2.11
N MET A 10 25.27 3.89 1.34
CA MET A 10 24.32 3.89 0.20
C MET A 10 24.90 3.30 -1.08
N CYS A 11 26.22 3.33 -1.27
CA CYS A 11 26.91 2.81 -2.45
C CYS A 11 27.54 1.44 -2.23
N ILE A 12 27.07 0.65 -1.29
CA ILE A 12 27.75 -0.51 -0.75
C ILE A 12 27.94 -1.63 -1.74
N ARG A 13 29.19 -2.06 -1.84
CA ARG A 13 29.62 -3.33 -2.43
C ARG A 13 29.32 -4.53 -1.52
N ASP A 14 29.20 -4.32 -0.23
CA ASP A 14 28.96 -5.37 0.78
C ASP A 14 27.49 -5.39 1.19
N SER A 15 26.85 -6.56 1.11
CA SER A 15 25.48 -6.75 1.57
C SER A 15 25.43 -6.87 3.11
N TYR A 16 24.60 -6.03 3.75
CA TYR A 16 24.28 -6.23 5.15
C TYR A 16 23.33 -7.43 5.27
N GLU A 17 23.71 -8.43 6.06
CA GLU A 17 22.96 -9.71 6.11
C GLU A 17 21.52 -9.58 6.59
N ARG A 18 21.23 -8.59 7.42
CA ARG A 18 19.89 -8.30 7.96
C ARG A 18 19.09 -7.28 7.14
N ASP A 19 19.59 -6.89 5.99
CA ASP A 19 18.87 -6.00 5.07
C ASP A 19 17.66 -6.73 4.45
N PRO A 20 16.41 -6.24 4.65
CA PRO A 20 15.23 -6.86 4.04
C PRO A 20 15.31 -6.96 2.51
N ARG A 21 15.88 -5.94 1.86
CA ARG A 21 16.11 -5.96 0.41
C ARG A 21 17.09 -7.05 -0.01
N GLY A 22 18.12 -7.26 0.80
CA GLY A 22 19.06 -8.37 0.66
C GLY A 22 18.37 -9.74 0.76
N THR A 23 17.38 -9.87 1.64
CA THR A 23 16.55 -11.08 1.76
C THR A 23 15.73 -11.34 0.51
N ALA A 24 15.10 -10.31 -0.08
CA ALA A 24 14.37 -10.43 -1.34
C ALA A 24 15.28 -10.92 -2.49
N LYS A 25 16.48 -10.34 -2.61
CA LYS A 25 17.49 -10.80 -3.59
C LYS A 25 17.92 -12.24 -3.38
N LYS A 26 18.11 -12.67 -2.12
CA LYS A 26 18.41 -14.06 -1.78
C LYS A 26 17.29 -15.00 -2.20
N ALA A 27 16.03 -14.61 -2.01
CA ALA A 27 14.86 -15.39 -2.42
C ALA A 27 14.80 -15.56 -3.95
N GLU A 28 15.03 -14.49 -4.73
CA GLU A 28 15.11 -14.58 -6.21
C GLU A 28 16.26 -15.49 -6.67
N ALA A 29 17.40 -15.39 -6.02
CA ALA A 29 18.56 -16.26 -6.33
C ALA A 29 18.28 -17.73 -5.94
N TYR A 30 17.61 -17.95 -4.82
CA TYR A 30 17.22 -19.29 -4.36
C TYR A 30 16.24 -19.95 -5.33
N LEU A 31 15.21 -19.24 -5.81
CA LEU A 31 14.28 -19.75 -6.81
C LEU A 31 15.04 -20.29 -8.03
N LYS A 32 15.97 -19.51 -8.58
CA LYS A 32 16.81 -19.94 -9.71
C LYS A 32 17.66 -21.18 -9.38
N LYS A 33 18.25 -21.22 -8.18
CA LYS A 33 19.08 -22.33 -7.71
C LYS A 33 18.28 -23.64 -7.58
N THR A 34 17.02 -23.59 -7.20
CA THR A 34 16.16 -24.79 -7.11
C THR A 34 15.87 -25.43 -8.46
N GLY A 35 15.98 -24.67 -9.56
CA GLY A 35 15.60 -25.11 -10.91
C GLY A 35 14.09 -25.21 -11.13
N ILE A 36 13.26 -24.91 -10.13
CA ILE A 36 11.78 -24.87 -10.24
C ILE A 36 11.36 -23.76 -11.18
N GLY A 37 11.86 -22.56 -10.97
CA GLY A 37 11.57 -21.39 -11.80
C GLY A 37 12.76 -20.46 -11.92
N ASP A 38 12.68 -19.48 -12.78
CA ASP A 38 13.75 -18.48 -13.00
C ASP A 38 13.28 -17.05 -12.67
N LYS A 39 11.97 -16.83 -12.58
CA LYS A 39 11.35 -15.53 -12.27
C LYS A 39 10.15 -15.72 -11.35
N SER A 40 9.98 -14.77 -10.45
CA SER A 40 8.74 -14.60 -9.70
C SER A 40 8.23 -13.19 -9.92
N TYR A 41 6.92 -13.05 -10.07
CA TYR A 41 6.26 -11.76 -10.17
C TYR A 41 5.33 -11.56 -8.97
N PHE A 42 5.27 -10.31 -8.52
CA PHE A 42 4.47 -9.88 -7.40
C PHE A 42 3.67 -8.64 -7.79
N GLY A 43 2.40 -8.62 -7.42
CA GLY A 43 1.51 -7.47 -7.54
C GLY A 43 0.95 -7.11 -6.17
N PRO A 44 1.61 -6.24 -5.40
CA PRO A 44 1.11 -5.80 -4.12
C PRO A 44 0.00 -4.76 -4.29
N GLU A 45 -1.03 -4.84 -3.44
CA GLU A 45 -2.18 -3.95 -3.38
C GLU A 45 -2.27 -3.33 -1.97
N PRO A 46 -1.36 -2.41 -1.62
CA PRO A 46 -1.37 -1.82 -0.29
C PRO A 46 -2.48 -0.80 -0.13
N GLU A 47 -3.34 -1.02 0.86
CA GLU A 47 -4.40 -0.13 1.27
C GLU A 47 -3.92 0.82 2.36
N PHE A 48 -4.57 1.97 2.49
CA PHE A 48 -4.24 2.97 3.51
C PHE A 48 -5.46 3.84 3.85
N PHE A 49 -5.39 4.47 5.02
CA PHE A 49 -6.39 5.46 5.44
C PHE A 49 -5.81 6.87 5.37
N VAL A 50 -6.68 7.85 5.11
CA VAL A 50 -6.35 9.26 5.15
C VAL A 50 -7.32 9.97 6.08
N PHE A 51 -6.78 10.62 7.12
CA PHE A 51 -7.56 11.38 8.10
C PHE A 51 -7.33 12.88 7.97
N ASP A 52 -8.36 13.67 8.21
CA ASP A 52 -8.27 15.13 8.26
C ASP A 52 -7.49 15.59 9.49
N ASP A 53 -7.60 14.88 10.61
CA ASP A 53 -6.88 15.18 11.84
C ASP A 53 -6.62 13.91 12.65
N VAL A 54 -5.45 13.83 13.25
CA VAL A 54 -5.05 12.75 14.15
C VAL A 54 -4.45 13.36 15.41
N ARG A 55 -5.09 13.09 16.53
CA ARG A 55 -4.63 13.51 17.85
C ARG A 55 -4.37 12.28 18.70
N PHE A 56 -3.25 12.24 19.39
CA PHE A 56 -2.93 11.12 20.27
C PHE A 56 -2.18 11.58 21.50
N LYS A 57 -2.33 10.80 22.57
CA LYS A 57 -1.58 10.90 23.80
C LYS A 57 -1.03 9.54 24.14
N ASN A 58 0.23 9.48 24.49
CA ASN A 58 0.91 8.25 24.84
C ASN A 58 1.86 8.48 26.02
N ASP A 59 1.25 8.80 27.16
CA ASP A 59 1.93 9.02 28.44
C ASP A 59 1.87 7.76 29.30
N MET A 60 2.70 7.69 30.33
CA MET A 60 2.75 6.54 31.26
C MET A 60 1.44 6.29 31.98
N ASN A 61 0.63 7.33 32.20
CA ASN A 61 -0.61 7.32 32.98
C ASN A 61 -1.88 7.49 32.12
N ASP A 62 -1.73 7.77 30.82
CA ASP A 62 -2.88 8.03 29.95
C ASP A 62 -2.49 7.77 28.49
N THR A 63 -3.31 6.96 27.82
CA THR A 63 -3.14 6.65 26.41
C THR A 63 -4.48 6.83 25.70
N SER A 64 -4.50 7.69 24.71
CA SER A 64 -5.71 7.96 23.93
C SER A 64 -5.36 8.36 22.50
N PHE A 65 -6.32 8.20 21.59
CA PHE A 65 -6.25 8.78 20.25
C PHE A 65 -7.64 9.24 19.82
N ALA A 66 -7.67 10.26 18.96
CA ALA A 66 -8.86 10.72 18.26
C ALA A 66 -8.50 10.98 16.80
N ILE A 67 -9.38 10.59 15.91
CA ILE A 67 -9.26 10.79 14.48
C ILE A 67 -10.49 11.49 13.94
N ASP A 68 -10.31 12.39 13.00
CA ASP A 68 -11.38 13.04 12.26
C ASP A 68 -11.26 12.78 10.76
N SER A 69 -12.38 12.57 10.11
CA SER A 69 -12.48 12.49 8.67
C SER A 69 -13.78 13.10 8.18
N SER A 70 -13.68 13.90 7.13
CA SER A 70 -14.84 14.45 6.45
C SER A 70 -15.75 13.40 5.82
N GLU A 71 -15.25 12.20 5.60
CA GLU A 71 -16.02 11.07 5.11
C GLU A 71 -16.63 10.21 6.20
N GLY A 72 -16.04 10.23 7.39
CA GLY A 72 -16.39 9.29 8.47
C GLY A 72 -17.52 9.76 9.37
N PRO A 73 -18.27 8.82 9.95
CA PRO A 73 -19.25 9.12 11.00
C PRO A 73 -18.58 9.51 12.33
N TYR A 74 -17.28 9.28 12.45
CA TYR A 74 -16.44 9.57 13.63
C TYR A 74 -15.77 10.95 13.60
N ASN A 75 -16.34 11.88 12.87
CA ASN A 75 -15.83 13.24 12.83
C ASN A 75 -16.28 14.03 14.07
N THR A 76 -15.34 14.35 14.94
CA THR A 76 -15.59 15.02 16.21
C THR A 76 -15.18 16.50 16.22
N GLY A 77 -14.31 16.92 15.30
CA GLY A 77 -13.70 18.25 15.31
C GLY A 77 -14.19 19.20 14.22
N LYS A 78 -14.76 18.70 13.15
CA LYS A 78 -15.16 19.50 11.99
C LYS A 78 -16.67 19.72 11.96
N LYS A 79 -17.07 20.98 11.96
CA LYS A 79 -18.45 21.35 11.62
C LYS A 79 -18.61 21.37 10.10
N TYR A 80 -19.65 20.73 9.62
CA TYR A 80 -20.01 20.79 8.20
C TYR A 80 -20.87 21.98 7.93
N GLU A 81 -20.58 22.64 6.85
CA GLU A 81 -21.42 23.74 6.37
C GLU A 81 -22.86 23.23 6.20
N ASN A 82 -23.80 23.89 6.86
CA ASN A 82 -25.23 23.53 6.88
C ASN A 82 -25.55 22.11 7.39
N GLY A 83 -24.63 21.42 8.06
CA GLY A 83 -24.85 20.08 8.59
C GLY A 83 -25.13 19.00 7.56
N ASN A 84 -24.82 19.24 6.29
CA ASN A 84 -25.10 18.28 5.20
C ASN A 84 -24.14 17.10 5.24
N LEU A 85 -24.67 15.90 5.47
CA LEU A 85 -23.95 14.64 5.50
C LEU A 85 -24.32 13.70 4.33
N GLY A 86 -25.19 14.17 3.42
CA GLY A 86 -25.86 13.32 2.43
C GLY A 86 -24.99 12.76 1.33
N HIS A 87 -23.74 13.19 1.20
CA HIS A 87 -22.79 12.73 0.19
C HIS A 87 -21.55 12.07 0.81
N ARG A 88 -21.74 11.30 1.88
CA ARG A 88 -20.69 10.52 2.52
C ARG A 88 -20.90 9.04 2.32
N PRO A 89 -19.81 8.26 2.22
CA PRO A 89 -19.94 6.82 2.31
C PRO A 89 -20.44 6.43 3.68
N GLY A 90 -21.33 5.45 3.75
CA GLY A 90 -21.71 4.80 5.01
C GLY A 90 -20.58 3.88 5.50
N ILE A 91 -20.70 3.40 6.75
CA ILE A 91 -19.82 2.36 7.29
C ILE A 91 -19.82 1.17 6.33
N LYS A 92 -18.65 0.71 5.91
CA LYS A 92 -18.43 -0.36 4.90
C LYS A 92 -19.11 -0.09 3.54
N GLY A 93 -19.43 1.14 3.23
CA GLY A 93 -20.15 1.55 2.01
C GLY A 93 -19.32 2.33 1.00
N GLY A 94 -17.98 2.36 1.16
CA GLY A 94 -17.10 3.21 0.36
C GLY A 94 -16.48 2.55 -0.88
N TYR A 95 -16.85 1.32 -1.23
CA TYR A 95 -16.19 0.60 -2.32
C TYR A 95 -16.62 1.12 -3.70
N PHE A 96 -15.66 1.69 -4.44
CA PHE A 96 -15.82 2.24 -5.78
C PHE A 96 -16.95 3.28 -5.96
N PRO A 97 -17.14 4.25 -5.06
CA PRO A 97 -18.06 5.34 -5.32
C PRO A 97 -17.48 6.30 -6.37
N VAL A 98 -18.33 7.16 -6.86
CA VAL A 98 -17.94 8.31 -7.70
C VAL A 98 -18.18 9.62 -6.93
N PRO A 99 -17.55 10.74 -7.33
CA PRO A 99 -17.89 12.04 -6.77
C PRO A 99 -19.41 12.34 -6.88
N PRO A 100 -20.04 13.00 -5.91
CA PRO A 100 -19.41 13.67 -4.74
C PRO A 100 -19.15 12.75 -3.54
N VAL A 101 -19.60 11.49 -3.55
CA VAL A 101 -19.37 10.54 -2.43
C VAL A 101 -17.89 10.25 -2.27
N ASP A 102 -17.18 10.05 -3.39
CA ASP A 102 -15.72 9.98 -3.42
C ASP A 102 -15.12 11.39 -3.36
N SER A 103 -14.78 11.84 -2.18
CA SER A 103 -14.21 13.17 -1.97
C SER A 103 -12.69 13.26 -2.22
N ALA A 104 -12.01 12.13 -2.45
CA ALA A 104 -10.56 12.05 -2.51
C ALA A 104 -10.01 11.69 -3.91
N GLN A 105 -10.84 11.71 -4.94
CA GLN A 105 -10.44 11.36 -6.30
C GLN A 105 -9.22 12.16 -6.78
N ASP A 106 -9.24 13.48 -6.60
CA ASP A 106 -8.16 14.36 -7.06
C ASP A 106 -6.85 14.09 -6.30
N MET A 107 -6.94 13.90 -4.98
CA MET A 107 -5.79 13.56 -4.15
C MET A 107 -5.17 12.22 -4.59
N ARG A 108 -6.00 11.21 -4.89
CA ARG A 108 -5.48 9.94 -5.42
C ARG A 108 -4.86 10.09 -6.81
N GLY A 109 -5.37 10.99 -7.64
CA GLY A 109 -4.74 11.37 -8.90
C GLY A 109 -3.33 11.92 -8.71
N GLU A 110 -3.12 12.79 -7.71
CA GLU A 110 -1.79 13.33 -7.38
C GLU A 110 -0.83 12.24 -6.85
N TYR A 111 -1.30 11.23 -6.12
CA TYR A 111 -0.45 10.08 -5.76
C TYR A 111 0.05 9.34 -7.00
N LEU A 112 -0.83 9.04 -7.95
CA LEU A 112 -0.43 8.34 -9.18
C LEU A 112 0.57 9.16 -9.98
N LYS A 113 0.36 10.47 -10.07
CA LYS A 113 1.30 11.38 -10.74
C LYS A 113 2.67 11.37 -10.07
N ALA A 114 2.72 11.52 -8.75
CA ALA A 114 3.98 11.49 -8.00
C ALA A 114 4.71 10.15 -8.17
N LEU A 115 4.01 9.03 -8.07
CA LEU A 115 4.57 7.69 -8.28
C LEU A 115 5.11 7.51 -9.70
N LYS A 116 4.38 7.98 -10.71
CA LYS A 116 4.81 7.95 -12.11
C LYS A 116 6.09 8.77 -12.32
N ASP A 117 6.16 9.95 -11.73
CA ASP A 117 7.34 10.83 -11.81
C ASP A 117 8.55 10.21 -11.09
N MET A 118 8.33 9.38 -10.08
CA MET A 118 9.35 8.58 -9.40
C MET A 118 9.73 7.29 -10.17
N GLY A 119 9.13 7.03 -11.33
CA GLY A 119 9.42 5.88 -12.18
C GLY A 119 8.64 4.61 -11.83
N VAL A 120 7.66 4.68 -10.92
CA VAL A 120 6.76 3.55 -10.60
C VAL A 120 5.68 3.44 -11.67
N LYS A 121 5.49 2.25 -12.22
CA LYS A 121 4.38 1.99 -13.16
C LYS A 121 3.08 1.81 -12.38
N VAL A 122 2.17 2.77 -12.53
CA VAL A 122 0.86 2.77 -11.88
C VAL A 122 -0.25 2.40 -12.85
N GLU A 123 -1.33 1.83 -12.33
CA GLU A 123 -2.45 1.32 -13.12
C GLU A 123 -3.74 2.09 -12.84
N LYS A 124 -4.18 2.10 -11.60
CA LYS A 124 -5.49 2.62 -11.18
C LYS A 124 -5.45 3.19 -9.77
N HIS A 125 -6.49 3.87 -9.39
CA HIS A 125 -6.79 4.19 -7.99
C HIS A 125 -8.30 4.05 -7.74
N HIS A 126 -8.67 3.77 -6.51
CA HIS A 126 -10.05 3.77 -6.08
C HIS A 126 -10.19 4.04 -4.57
N HIS A 127 -11.40 4.37 -4.18
CA HIS A 127 -11.81 4.42 -2.79
C HIS A 127 -12.08 2.99 -2.30
N GLU A 128 -11.63 2.67 -1.12
CA GLU A 128 -11.84 1.37 -0.49
C GLU A 128 -13.12 1.32 0.35
N VAL A 129 -13.39 0.14 0.96
CA VAL A 129 -14.66 -0.18 1.62
C VAL A 129 -14.96 0.74 2.80
N ALA A 130 -13.98 1.07 3.63
CA ALA A 130 -14.20 1.96 4.76
C ALA A 130 -14.16 3.44 4.34
N PRO A 131 -14.94 4.32 4.99
CA PRO A 131 -14.71 5.76 4.89
C PRO A 131 -13.23 6.09 5.12
N SER A 132 -12.69 6.99 4.32
CA SER A 132 -11.27 7.42 4.37
C SER A 132 -10.24 6.37 3.95
N GLN A 133 -10.66 5.24 3.42
CA GLN A 133 -9.78 4.16 2.97
C GLN A 133 -9.58 4.22 1.46
N HIS A 134 -8.34 4.04 1.02
CA HIS A 134 -7.92 4.18 -0.37
C HIS A 134 -6.95 3.07 -0.78
N GLU A 135 -6.91 2.82 -2.08
CA GLU A 135 -5.93 1.94 -2.72
C GLU A 135 -5.44 2.53 -4.04
N LEU A 136 -4.18 2.24 -4.37
CA LEU A 136 -3.58 2.56 -5.66
C LEU A 136 -3.01 1.27 -6.25
N GLY A 137 -3.36 0.96 -7.49
CA GLY A 137 -2.82 -0.18 -8.22
C GLY A 137 -1.48 0.14 -8.87
N MET A 138 -0.54 -0.78 -8.73
CA MET A 138 0.74 -0.80 -9.43
C MET A 138 0.82 -2.01 -10.36
N TYR A 139 1.46 -1.85 -11.52
CA TYR A 139 1.76 -3.01 -12.36
C TYR A 139 2.67 -3.97 -11.61
N PHE A 140 2.44 -5.26 -11.80
CA PHE A 140 3.29 -6.29 -11.21
C PHE A 140 4.74 -6.23 -11.73
N GLY A 141 5.67 -6.74 -10.95
CA GLY A 141 7.09 -6.81 -11.29
C GLY A 141 7.80 -7.88 -10.48
N THR A 142 9.12 -7.97 -10.60
CA THR A 142 9.90 -8.94 -9.83
C THR A 142 9.87 -8.61 -8.33
N LEU A 143 10.16 -9.59 -7.49
CA LEU A 143 10.09 -9.47 -6.03
C LEU A 143 10.84 -8.24 -5.51
N THR A 144 12.13 -8.13 -5.84
CA THR A 144 12.95 -7.00 -5.35
C THR A 144 12.45 -5.66 -5.88
N ASN A 145 12.04 -5.59 -7.16
CA ASN A 145 11.52 -4.36 -7.75
C ASN A 145 10.21 -3.92 -7.08
N GLN A 146 9.29 -4.84 -6.83
CA GLN A 146 8.03 -4.50 -6.15
C GLN A 146 8.22 -4.16 -4.68
N ALA A 147 9.15 -4.80 -3.99
CA ALA A 147 9.52 -4.42 -2.64
C ALA A 147 10.04 -2.98 -2.57
N ASP A 148 10.90 -2.58 -3.51
CA ASP A 148 11.36 -1.20 -3.65
C ASP A 148 10.19 -0.24 -3.97
N ASN A 149 9.31 -0.61 -4.91
CA ASN A 149 8.15 0.19 -5.30
C ASN A 149 7.17 0.41 -4.13
N VAL A 150 6.95 -0.58 -3.26
CA VAL A 150 6.11 -0.42 -2.06
C VAL A 150 6.70 0.62 -1.09
N GLN A 151 8.02 0.70 -0.97
CA GLN A 151 8.65 1.75 -0.14
C GLN A 151 8.42 3.14 -0.75
N LEU A 152 8.59 3.29 -2.07
CA LEU A 152 8.30 4.54 -2.80
C LEU A 152 6.82 4.91 -2.69
N TYR A 153 5.93 3.93 -2.83
CA TYR A 153 4.49 4.09 -2.67
C TYR A 153 4.13 4.68 -1.30
N LYS A 154 4.62 4.04 -0.23
CA LYS A 154 4.35 4.52 1.14
C LYS A 154 4.88 5.94 1.36
N TYR A 155 6.05 6.24 0.86
CA TYR A 155 6.64 7.57 0.93
C TYR A 155 5.81 8.60 0.16
N ALA A 156 5.45 8.33 -1.10
CA ALA A 156 4.65 9.22 -1.92
C ALA A 156 3.28 9.49 -1.29
N VAL A 157 2.59 8.45 -0.82
CA VAL A 157 1.29 8.59 -0.14
C VAL A 157 1.41 9.50 1.08
N GLN A 158 2.40 9.31 1.94
CA GLN A 158 2.57 10.16 3.13
C GLN A 158 2.87 11.61 2.75
N MET A 159 3.76 11.84 1.79
CA MET A 159 4.19 13.20 1.41
C MET A 159 3.09 13.97 0.68
N VAL A 160 2.41 13.35 -0.26
CA VAL A 160 1.28 13.99 -0.97
C VAL A 160 0.12 14.24 0.00
N THR A 161 -0.23 13.27 0.86
CA THR A 161 -1.27 13.49 1.89
C THR A 161 -0.93 14.69 2.77
N HIS A 162 0.32 14.80 3.20
CA HIS A 162 0.77 15.95 3.99
C HIS A 162 0.59 17.28 3.25
N SER A 163 0.83 17.33 1.95
CA SER A 163 0.62 18.55 1.16
C SER A 163 -0.85 18.98 1.05
N PHE A 164 -1.78 18.04 1.27
CA PHE A 164 -3.22 18.32 1.39
C PHE A 164 -3.64 18.67 2.84
N GLY A 165 -2.69 18.82 3.77
CA GLY A 165 -2.98 19.10 5.18
C GLY A 165 -3.63 17.93 5.93
N LYS A 166 -3.44 16.70 5.45
CA LYS A 166 -4.04 15.47 6.00
C LYS A 166 -2.95 14.50 6.46
N THR A 167 -3.36 13.40 7.09
CA THR A 167 -2.47 12.34 7.59
C THR A 167 -2.83 11.00 6.99
N ALA A 168 -1.87 10.34 6.34
CA ALA A 168 -2.02 8.97 5.87
C ALA A 168 -1.47 7.97 6.88
N THR A 169 -2.10 6.81 6.96
CA THR A 169 -1.61 5.69 7.77
C THR A 169 -1.80 4.35 7.06
N PHE A 170 -0.79 3.48 7.17
CA PHE A 170 -0.84 2.08 6.77
C PHE A 170 -1.13 1.15 7.96
N MET A 171 -1.63 1.70 9.04
CA MET A 171 -2.02 0.91 10.21
C MET A 171 -3.06 -0.13 9.82
N PRO A 172 -2.91 -1.40 10.22
CA PRO A 172 -3.82 -2.47 9.79
C PRO A 172 -5.28 -2.24 10.15
N LYS A 173 -5.56 -1.64 11.31
CA LYS A 173 -6.93 -1.44 11.79
C LYS A 173 -7.06 -0.12 12.56
N PRO A 174 -7.04 1.03 11.89
CA PRO A 174 -7.11 2.32 12.58
C PRO A 174 -8.50 2.63 13.12
N VAL A 175 -9.56 2.05 12.55
CA VAL A 175 -10.95 2.29 12.96
C VAL A 175 -11.57 0.98 13.43
N LYS A 176 -11.99 0.96 14.72
CA LYS A 176 -12.64 -0.21 15.30
C LYS A 176 -14.03 -0.40 14.65
N GLY A 177 -14.33 -1.62 14.24
CA GLY A 177 -15.63 -1.99 13.67
C GLY A 177 -15.76 -1.79 12.16
N ASP A 178 -14.83 -1.06 11.54
CA ASP A 178 -14.78 -0.88 10.09
C ASP A 178 -13.75 -1.81 9.42
N ASN A 179 -13.57 -1.72 8.10
CA ASN A 179 -12.55 -2.49 7.39
C ASN A 179 -11.14 -2.03 7.80
N GLY A 180 -10.15 -2.86 7.56
CA GLY A 180 -8.74 -2.57 7.82
C GLY A 180 -7.94 -2.50 6.53
N SER A 181 -6.71 -2.00 6.63
CA SER A 181 -5.75 -1.94 5.52
C SER A 181 -5.14 -3.31 5.29
N GLY A 182 -5.39 -3.88 4.12
CA GLY A 182 -4.69 -5.05 3.60
C GLY A 182 -3.46 -4.66 2.78
N MET A 183 -2.67 -5.66 2.46
CA MET A 183 -1.77 -5.66 1.34
C MET A 183 -1.86 -7.03 0.69
N HIS A 184 -2.88 -7.21 -0.15
CA HIS A 184 -2.98 -8.41 -0.97
C HIS A 184 -1.76 -8.48 -1.88
N CYS A 185 -1.23 -9.66 -2.07
CA CYS A 185 -0.02 -9.83 -2.85
C CYS A 185 -0.23 -10.94 -3.89
N HIS A 186 -0.58 -10.54 -5.09
CA HIS A 186 -0.68 -11.47 -6.22
C HIS A 186 0.70 -12.00 -6.57
N GLN A 187 0.80 -13.30 -6.82
CA GLN A 187 2.08 -13.95 -7.04
C GLN A 187 2.02 -14.93 -8.19
N SER A 188 3.11 -15.03 -8.95
CA SER A 188 3.30 -16.06 -9.95
C SER A 188 4.77 -16.43 -10.11
N ILE A 189 5.03 -17.71 -10.43
CA ILE A 189 6.37 -18.21 -10.70
C ILE A 189 6.42 -18.65 -12.18
N TRP A 190 7.53 -18.35 -12.84
CA TRP A 190 7.72 -18.60 -14.26
C TRP A 190 9.03 -19.34 -14.51
N LYS A 191 9.03 -20.17 -15.59
CA LYS A 191 10.23 -20.76 -16.15
C LYS A 191 10.29 -20.42 -17.64
N GLY A 192 11.23 -19.58 -18.01
CA GLY A 192 11.22 -18.94 -19.32
C GLY A 192 9.93 -18.12 -19.53
N ASN A 193 9.12 -18.54 -20.49
CA ASN A 193 7.82 -17.92 -20.80
C ASN A 193 6.62 -18.74 -20.31
N THR A 194 6.83 -19.77 -19.51
CA THR A 194 5.79 -20.66 -19.00
C THR A 194 5.40 -20.27 -17.59
N PRO A 195 4.13 -19.88 -17.33
CA PRO A 195 3.61 -19.63 -15.99
C PRO A 195 3.39 -20.98 -15.29
N LEU A 196 4.05 -21.20 -14.15
CA LEU A 196 4.01 -22.48 -13.45
C LEU A 196 2.73 -22.69 -12.63
N PHE A 197 2.02 -21.61 -12.31
CA PHE A 197 0.79 -21.68 -11.51
C PHE A 197 -0.47 -22.00 -12.32
N MET A 198 -0.37 -21.94 -13.65
CA MET A 198 -1.45 -22.33 -14.55
C MET A 198 -1.53 -23.85 -14.69
N GLY A 199 -2.72 -24.43 -14.54
CA GLY A 199 -2.90 -25.87 -14.60
C GLY A 199 -4.36 -26.30 -14.81
N LYS A 200 -4.66 -27.54 -14.42
CA LYS A 200 -5.99 -28.15 -14.60
C LYS A 200 -6.67 -28.58 -13.29
N GLU A 201 -6.01 -28.28 -12.17
CA GLU A 201 -6.58 -28.55 -10.84
C GLU A 201 -7.62 -27.47 -10.45
N TYR A 202 -8.01 -27.44 -9.17
CA TYR A 202 -9.00 -26.49 -8.67
C TYR A 202 -8.72 -25.05 -9.13
N ALA A 203 -9.73 -24.37 -9.61
CA ALA A 203 -9.70 -23.00 -10.13
C ALA A 203 -8.69 -22.76 -11.30
N GLY A 204 -8.32 -23.79 -12.07
CA GLY A 204 -7.37 -23.67 -13.18
C GLY A 204 -5.92 -23.55 -12.73
N LEU A 205 -5.62 -23.93 -11.50
CA LEU A 205 -4.28 -23.92 -10.93
C LEU A 205 -3.50 -25.21 -11.24
N SER A 206 -2.18 -25.14 -11.13
CA SER A 206 -1.30 -26.30 -11.13
C SER A 206 -1.18 -26.91 -9.72
N LYS A 207 -0.60 -28.10 -9.62
CA LYS A 207 -0.26 -28.69 -8.32
C LYS A 207 0.77 -27.84 -7.57
N GLU A 208 1.74 -27.28 -8.28
CA GLU A 208 2.73 -26.37 -7.71
C GLU A 208 2.07 -25.15 -7.06
N ALA A 209 1.06 -24.58 -7.70
CA ALA A 209 0.34 -23.44 -7.14
C ALA A 209 -0.50 -23.82 -5.90
N LEU A 210 -1.00 -25.05 -5.83
CA LEU A 210 -1.78 -25.52 -4.67
C LEU A 210 -0.90 -25.85 -3.45
N TYR A 211 0.39 -26.14 -3.69
CA TYR A 211 1.39 -26.39 -2.62
C TYR A 211 2.14 -25.14 -2.18
N TYR A 212 2.09 -24.08 -2.98
CA TYR A 212 2.73 -22.79 -2.68
C TYR A 212 1.96 -22.01 -1.62
#